data_6749f13f554f440c7f290a78ef654093
#
_entry.id   6749f13f554f440c7f290a78ef654093
#
_cell.length_a   1.000
_cell.length_b   1.000
_cell.length_c   1.000
_cell.angle_alpha   90.00
_cell.angle_beta   90.00
_cell.angle_gamma   90.00
#
_symmetry.space_group_name_H-M   'P 1'
#
loop_
_entity.id
_entity.type
_entity.pdbx_description
1 polymer ?
#
loop_
_entity_poly.entity_id
_entity_poly.type
_entity_poly.pdbx_seq_one_letter_code
_entity_poly.pdbx_strand_id
1 'polypeptide(L)'
;MTLVRAWLLGIDTATPWRSLALWHIADDVVWRDTAPLGRGGAARLVPDVAAFLSAHDVRRDELAGIGVGVGPGSYTGLRSGIAAALGLGRALQVPVAGSGTLEAMAFGALERGGSGWALLDARRGRAHALQAERVGTRLRILRGPVTVPRSALADEAGECFEHVPPDAVWHARNALTSTPPQPRYG
;
A
#
# COMPACT_ATOMS: atom_id res chain seq x y z
N MET A 1 -31.94 -6.87 -8.28
CA MET A 1 -31.12 -6.79 -7.04
C MET A 1 -29.94 -5.90 -7.37
N THR A 2 -29.93 -4.66 -6.84
CA THR A 2 -28.83 -3.72 -7.10
C THR A 2 -27.60 -4.25 -6.36
N LEU A 3 -26.53 -4.58 -7.08
CA LEU A 3 -25.25 -4.95 -6.49
C LEU A 3 -24.69 -3.77 -5.70
N VAL A 4 -24.56 -3.93 -4.39
CA VAL A 4 -23.92 -2.92 -3.54
C VAL A 4 -22.41 -3.15 -3.63
N ARG A 5 -21.70 -2.26 -4.33
CA ARG A 5 -20.24 -2.22 -4.34
C ARG A 5 -19.78 -1.66 -2.99
N ALA A 6 -19.23 -2.49 -2.13
CA ALA A 6 -18.90 -2.11 -0.77
C ALA A 6 -17.44 -2.41 -0.37
N TRP A 7 -16.69 -3.14 -1.20
CA TRP A 7 -15.32 -3.52 -0.93
C TRP A 7 -14.32 -2.64 -1.69
N LEU A 8 -13.26 -2.28 -1.01
CA LEU A 8 -12.10 -1.60 -1.60
C LEU A 8 -10.88 -2.51 -1.52
N LEU A 9 -10.19 -2.66 -2.65
CA LEU A 9 -8.98 -3.46 -2.78
C LEU A 9 -7.75 -2.57 -2.63
N GLY A 10 -6.82 -2.94 -1.76
CA GLY A 10 -5.49 -2.35 -1.65
C GLY A 10 -4.42 -3.28 -2.22
N ILE A 11 -3.46 -2.73 -2.94
CA ILE A 11 -2.34 -3.46 -3.55
C ILE A 11 -1.03 -2.71 -3.30
N ASP A 12 0.02 -3.38 -2.79
CA ASP A 12 1.38 -2.86 -2.82
C ASP A 12 2.37 -3.95 -3.24
N THR A 13 3.27 -3.59 -4.14
CA THR A 13 4.37 -4.42 -4.65
C THR A 13 5.67 -3.63 -4.77
N ALA A 14 5.74 -2.47 -4.14
CA ALA A 14 6.89 -1.58 -4.19
C ALA A 14 8.09 -2.06 -3.36
N THR A 15 7.86 -3.01 -2.45
CA THR A 15 8.87 -3.60 -1.57
C THR A 15 9.12 -5.07 -1.96
N PRO A 16 10.01 -5.81 -1.28
CA PRO A 16 10.14 -7.26 -1.47
C PRO A 16 8.87 -8.06 -1.11
N TRP A 17 7.84 -7.41 -0.66
CA TRP A 17 6.56 -8.00 -0.28
C TRP A 17 5.48 -7.70 -1.31
N ARG A 18 4.57 -8.65 -1.52
CA ARG A 18 3.26 -8.45 -2.08
C ARG A 18 2.30 -8.27 -0.91
N SER A 19 1.66 -7.12 -0.84
CA SER A 19 0.64 -6.84 0.18
C SER A 19 -0.69 -6.59 -0.50
N LEU A 20 -1.72 -7.33 -0.07
CA LEU A 20 -3.10 -7.17 -0.50
C LEU A 20 -3.98 -6.89 0.72
N ALA A 21 -5.01 -6.10 0.53
CA ALA A 21 -6.05 -5.91 1.54
C ALA A 21 -7.42 -5.73 0.91
N LEU A 22 -8.44 -6.19 1.60
CA LEU A 22 -9.83 -5.83 1.34
C LEU A 22 -10.36 -5.05 2.54
N TRP A 23 -11.04 -3.97 2.28
CA TRP A 23 -11.72 -3.18 3.30
C TRP A 23 -13.19 -2.98 2.91
N HIS A 24 -14.10 -3.41 3.80
CA HIS A 24 -15.53 -3.18 3.64
C HIS A 24 -15.92 -1.82 4.21
N ILE A 25 -16.50 -0.96 3.37
CA ILE A 25 -16.73 0.46 3.71
C ILE A 25 -17.71 0.62 4.88
N ALA A 26 -18.78 -0.17 4.90
CA ALA A 26 -19.86 0.00 5.86
C ALA A 26 -19.55 -0.63 7.24
N ASP A 27 -18.95 -1.81 7.25
CA ASP A 27 -18.75 -2.60 8.48
C ASP A 27 -17.34 -2.49 9.05
N ASP A 28 -16.45 -1.76 8.38
CA ASP A 28 -15.00 -1.62 8.69
C ASP A 28 -14.26 -2.97 8.79
N VAL A 29 -14.80 -4.01 8.14
CA VAL A 29 -14.16 -5.33 8.06
C VAL A 29 -12.93 -5.25 7.18
N VAL A 30 -11.82 -5.83 7.65
CA VAL A 30 -10.54 -5.81 6.97
C VAL A 30 -9.97 -7.21 6.83
N TRP A 31 -9.57 -7.57 5.62
CA TRP A 31 -8.77 -8.76 5.33
C TRP A 31 -7.40 -8.35 4.78
N ARG A 32 -6.37 -9.09 5.15
CA ARG A 32 -4.97 -8.84 4.72
C ARG A 32 -4.33 -10.13 4.23
N ASP A 33 -3.53 -10.01 3.19
CA ASP A 33 -2.65 -11.07 2.72
C ASP A 33 -1.30 -10.47 2.31
N THR A 34 -0.24 -10.87 3.00
CA THR A 34 1.11 -10.39 2.76
C THR A 34 2.04 -11.59 2.58
N ALA A 35 2.78 -11.60 1.48
CA ALA A 35 3.71 -12.66 1.15
C ALA A 35 4.97 -12.10 0.46
N PRO A 36 6.12 -12.79 0.52
CA PRO A 36 7.28 -12.42 -0.27
C PRO A 36 6.92 -12.38 -1.77
N LEU A 37 7.31 -11.29 -2.45
CA LEU A 37 6.98 -11.12 -3.87
C LEU A 37 7.69 -12.13 -4.76
N GLY A 38 8.92 -12.53 -4.40
CA GLY A 38 9.68 -13.56 -5.09
C GLY A 38 10.00 -13.25 -6.56
N ARG A 39 10.70 -14.19 -7.24
CA ARG A 39 10.94 -14.10 -8.69
C ARG A 39 9.63 -14.38 -9.44
N GLY A 40 9.27 -13.52 -10.39
CA GLY A 40 8.03 -13.68 -11.16
C GLY A 40 6.75 -13.26 -10.43
N GLY A 41 6.85 -12.70 -9.22
CA GLY A 41 5.69 -12.29 -8.43
C GLY A 41 4.77 -11.30 -9.15
N ALA A 42 5.34 -10.46 -10.02
CA ALA A 42 4.55 -9.56 -10.85
C ALA A 42 3.55 -10.27 -11.79
N ALA A 43 3.95 -11.41 -12.37
CA ALA A 43 3.07 -12.19 -13.26
C ALA A 43 1.93 -12.91 -12.50
N ARG A 44 2.12 -13.14 -11.21
CA ARG A 44 1.14 -13.80 -10.34
C ARG A 44 0.16 -12.84 -9.67
N LEU A 45 0.41 -11.53 -9.71
CA LEU A 45 -0.36 -10.55 -8.96
C LEU A 45 -1.87 -10.62 -9.23
N VAL A 46 -2.29 -10.71 -10.50
CA VAL A 46 -3.72 -10.81 -10.84
C VAL A 46 -4.33 -12.14 -10.40
N PRO A 47 -3.70 -13.31 -10.63
CA PRO A 47 -4.12 -14.57 -10.01
C PRO A 47 -4.19 -14.52 -8.48
N ASP A 48 -3.21 -13.90 -7.81
CA ASP A 48 -3.18 -13.78 -6.35
C ASP A 48 -4.35 -12.91 -5.84
N VAL A 49 -4.66 -11.81 -6.53
CA VAL A 49 -5.87 -11.00 -6.22
C VAL A 49 -7.14 -11.83 -6.38
N ALA A 50 -7.26 -12.61 -7.46
CA ALA A 50 -8.43 -13.44 -7.67
C ALA A 50 -8.59 -14.52 -6.59
N ALA A 51 -7.49 -15.16 -6.17
CA ALA A 51 -7.47 -16.12 -5.09
C ALA A 51 -7.84 -15.47 -3.74
N PHE A 52 -7.33 -14.26 -3.47
CA PHE A 52 -7.62 -13.52 -2.26
C PHE A 52 -9.09 -13.12 -2.16
N LEU A 53 -9.69 -12.64 -3.25
CA LEU A 53 -11.13 -12.36 -3.31
C LEU A 53 -11.96 -13.62 -3.02
N SER A 54 -11.61 -14.74 -3.69
CA SER A 54 -12.30 -16.02 -3.52
C SER A 54 -12.19 -16.59 -2.10
N ALA A 55 -11.04 -16.44 -1.46
CA ALA A 55 -10.82 -16.91 -0.09
C ALA A 55 -11.70 -16.21 0.95
N HIS A 56 -12.24 -15.05 0.62
CA HIS A 56 -13.09 -14.24 1.49
C HIS A 56 -14.53 -14.09 0.96
N ASP A 57 -14.92 -14.93 -0.02
CA ASP A 57 -16.24 -14.91 -0.65
C ASP A 57 -16.63 -13.55 -1.23
N VAL A 58 -15.64 -12.72 -1.63
CA VAL A 58 -15.85 -11.41 -2.25
C VAL A 58 -15.88 -11.56 -3.77
N ARG A 59 -16.97 -11.15 -4.37
CA ARG A 59 -17.13 -11.16 -5.84
C ARG A 59 -16.45 -9.92 -6.43
N ARG A 60 -15.93 -10.06 -7.66
CA ARG A 60 -15.27 -8.95 -8.38
C ARG A 60 -16.17 -7.74 -8.60
N ASP A 61 -17.46 -7.97 -8.80
CA ASP A 61 -18.45 -6.93 -9.04
C ASP A 61 -18.91 -6.20 -7.74
N GLU A 62 -18.49 -6.69 -6.58
CA GLU A 62 -18.67 -6.01 -5.28
C GLU A 62 -17.54 -5.01 -4.98
N LEU A 63 -16.48 -4.99 -5.80
CA LEU A 63 -15.43 -3.98 -5.65
C LEU A 63 -15.93 -2.60 -6.06
N ALA A 64 -15.71 -1.62 -5.20
CA ALA A 64 -16.05 -0.20 -5.40
C ALA A 64 -14.86 0.63 -5.90
N GLY A 65 -13.63 0.17 -5.66
CA GLY A 65 -12.41 0.86 -6.04
C GLY A 65 -11.15 0.08 -5.70
N ILE A 66 -10.02 0.54 -6.26
CA ILE A 66 -8.71 -0.07 -6.06
C ILE A 66 -7.71 1.01 -5.65
N GLY A 67 -7.03 0.82 -4.52
CA GLY A 67 -5.89 1.62 -4.10
C GLY A 67 -4.58 0.89 -4.38
N VAL A 68 -3.56 1.61 -4.87
CA VAL A 68 -2.27 1.01 -5.19
C VAL A 68 -1.10 1.82 -4.66
N GLY A 69 -0.08 1.14 -4.17
CA GLY A 69 1.19 1.73 -3.77
C GLY A 69 1.91 2.36 -4.95
N VAL A 70 2.25 3.65 -4.83
CA VAL A 70 2.97 4.39 -5.88
C VAL A 70 4.43 4.68 -5.51
N GLY A 71 4.92 4.11 -4.43
CA GLY A 71 6.30 4.23 -3.98
C GLY A 71 6.51 5.26 -2.86
N PRO A 72 7.79 5.51 -2.57
CA PRO A 72 9.00 5.00 -3.23
C PRO A 72 9.19 3.49 -3.09
N GLY A 73 10.03 2.89 -3.97
CA GLY A 73 10.34 1.47 -3.92
C GLY A 73 10.89 0.88 -5.22
N SER A 74 10.78 -0.43 -5.36
CA SER A 74 11.25 -1.19 -6.52
C SER A 74 10.60 -0.71 -7.81
N TYR A 75 11.42 -0.30 -8.78
CA TYR A 75 10.96 0.14 -10.11
C TYR A 75 10.04 -0.89 -10.79
N THR A 76 10.46 -2.16 -10.82
CA THR A 76 9.69 -3.24 -11.43
C THR A 76 8.41 -3.53 -10.65
N GLY A 77 8.50 -3.56 -9.33
CA GLY A 77 7.35 -3.80 -8.46
C GLY A 77 6.29 -2.71 -8.62
N LEU A 78 6.69 -1.44 -8.58
CA LEU A 78 5.78 -0.30 -8.78
C LEU A 78 5.03 -0.39 -10.12
N ARG A 79 5.76 -0.59 -11.22
CA ARG A 79 5.14 -0.67 -12.54
C ARG A 79 4.16 -1.84 -12.66
N SER A 80 4.53 -2.98 -12.10
CA SER A 80 3.67 -4.18 -12.13
C SER A 80 2.40 -4.00 -11.32
N GLY A 81 2.52 -3.46 -10.10
CA GLY A 81 1.37 -3.19 -9.22
C GLY A 81 0.41 -2.18 -9.85
N ILE A 82 0.95 -1.06 -10.33
CA ILE A 82 0.15 0.00 -10.97
C ILE A 82 -0.51 -0.52 -12.25
N ALA A 83 0.22 -1.25 -13.10
CA ALA A 83 -0.36 -1.80 -14.32
C ALA A 83 -1.48 -2.81 -14.04
N ALA A 84 -1.30 -3.69 -13.05
CA ALA A 84 -2.33 -4.64 -12.62
C ALA A 84 -3.56 -3.91 -12.05
N ALA A 85 -3.36 -2.91 -11.19
CA ALA A 85 -4.45 -2.13 -10.61
C ALA A 85 -5.25 -1.39 -11.70
N LEU A 86 -4.57 -0.74 -12.66
CA LEU A 86 -5.21 -0.04 -13.78
C LEU A 86 -5.95 -1.02 -14.70
N GLY A 87 -5.35 -2.18 -14.99
CA GLY A 87 -5.99 -3.23 -15.79
C GLY A 87 -7.27 -3.77 -15.14
N LEU A 88 -7.20 -4.07 -13.85
CA LEU A 88 -8.36 -4.50 -13.06
C LEU A 88 -9.42 -3.39 -12.98
N GLY A 89 -9.01 -2.15 -12.67
CA GLY A 89 -9.94 -1.03 -12.57
C GLY A 89 -10.71 -0.78 -13.88
N ARG A 90 -10.00 -0.88 -15.02
CA ARG A 90 -10.64 -0.78 -16.35
C ARG A 90 -11.61 -1.93 -16.60
N ALA A 91 -11.20 -3.17 -16.29
CA ALA A 91 -12.05 -4.36 -16.53
C ALA A 91 -13.30 -4.38 -15.64
N LEU A 92 -13.19 -3.89 -14.41
CA LEU A 92 -14.28 -3.86 -13.43
C LEU A 92 -15.07 -2.54 -13.42
N GLN A 93 -14.61 -1.55 -14.21
CA GLN A 93 -15.19 -0.21 -14.28
C GLN A 93 -15.26 0.46 -12.89
N VAL A 94 -14.15 0.40 -12.14
CA VAL A 94 -13.99 1.05 -10.84
C VAL A 94 -12.81 2.00 -10.84
N PRO A 95 -12.84 3.06 -10.00
CA PRO A 95 -11.74 3.99 -9.87
C PRO A 95 -10.48 3.31 -9.33
N VAL A 96 -9.31 3.84 -9.74
CA VAL A 96 -8.00 3.46 -9.22
C VAL A 96 -7.29 4.69 -8.69
N ALA A 97 -6.85 4.65 -7.44
CA ALA A 97 -6.10 5.73 -6.81
C ALA A 97 -4.74 5.26 -6.30
N GLY A 98 -3.77 6.19 -6.31
CA GLY A 98 -2.42 5.95 -5.79
C GLY A 98 -2.24 6.51 -4.38
N SER A 99 -1.51 5.80 -3.52
CA SER A 99 -1.04 6.33 -2.22
C SER A 99 0.36 5.82 -1.89
N GLY A 100 1.06 6.51 -0.98
CA GLY A 100 2.47 6.24 -0.74
C GLY A 100 2.74 4.91 -0.03
N THR A 101 3.82 4.26 -0.44
CA THR A 101 4.28 3.00 0.18
C THR A 101 4.85 3.24 1.59
N LEU A 102 5.57 4.34 1.82
CA LEU A 102 6.06 4.69 3.17
C LEU A 102 4.92 4.96 4.14
N GLU A 103 3.84 5.58 3.67
CA GLU A 103 2.63 5.79 4.45
C GLU A 103 1.97 4.45 4.81
N ALA A 104 1.93 3.49 3.89
CA ALA A 104 1.40 2.17 4.14
C ALA A 104 2.27 1.37 5.13
N MET A 105 3.60 1.51 5.06
CA MET A 105 4.53 0.93 6.05
C MET A 105 4.32 1.52 7.43
N ALA A 106 4.27 2.86 7.56
CA ALA A 106 4.01 3.53 8.83
C ALA A 106 2.64 3.16 9.39
N PHE A 107 1.62 3.06 8.54
CA PHE A 107 0.27 2.67 8.94
C PHE A 107 0.25 1.28 9.58
N GLY A 108 0.93 0.30 9.01
CA GLY A 108 1.04 -1.04 9.56
C GLY A 108 1.91 -1.10 10.82
N ALA A 109 3.10 -0.51 10.78
CA ALA A 109 4.05 -0.54 11.89
C ALA A 109 3.51 0.15 13.15
N LEU A 110 2.75 1.23 12.98
CA LEU A 110 2.13 1.98 14.07
C LEU A 110 0.71 1.49 14.42
N GLU A 111 0.39 0.22 14.21
CA GLU A 111 -0.97 -0.31 14.44
C GLU A 111 -1.50 -0.06 15.86
N ARG A 112 -0.60 -0.07 16.85
CA ARG A 112 -0.93 0.22 18.26
C ARG A 112 -0.97 1.71 18.60
N GLY A 113 -0.78 2.59 17.60
CA GLY A 113 -0.66 4.04 17.77
C GLY A 113 0.79 4.49 18.02
N GLY A 114 0.97 5.79 18.18
CA GLY A 114 2.28 6.40 18.40
C GLY A 114 2.89 7.00 17.14
N SER A 115 4.18 7.32 17.19
CA SER A 115 4.91 7.96 16.10
C SER A 115 6.23 7.26 15.80
N GLY A 116 6.68 7.32 14.55
CA GLY A 116 7.96 6.73 14.14
C GLY A 116 8.30 7.01 12.67
N TRP A 117 9.41 6.46 12.24
CA TRP A 117 9.97 6.61 10.91
C TRP A 117 9.82 5.35 10.08
N ALA A 118 9.10 5.41 8.97
CA ALA A 118 9.14 4.37 7.93
C ALA A 118 10.31 4.64 6.99
N LEU A 119 11.13 3.62 6.77
CA LEU A 119 12.38 3.73 6.01
C LEU A 119 12.42 2.69 4.88
N LEU A 120 12.85 3.13 3.69
CA LEU A 120 13.22 2.26 2.58
C LEU A 120 14.61 2.60 2.08
N ASP A 121 15.38 1.58 1.73
CA ASP A 121 16.73 1.78 1.17
C ASP A 121 16.66 2.53 -0.17
N ALA A 122 17.33 3.68 -0.24
CA ALA A 122 17.48 4.50 -1.43
C ALA A 122 18.86 4.31 -2.08
N ARG A 123 19.59 3.27 -1.68
CA ARG A 123 20.97 2.95 -2.11
C ARG A 123 22.01 4.01 -1.72
N ARG A 124 23.29 3.65 -1.85
CA ARG A 124 24.43 4.55 -1.60
C ARG A 124 24.39 5.24 -0.23
N GLY A 125 23.97 4.51 0.81
CA GLY A 125 23.91 5.04 2.18
C GLY A 125 22.80 6.07 2.42
N ARG A 126 21.80 6.12 1.54
CA ARG A 126 20.61 6.98 1.67
C ARG A 126 19.36 6.15 2.01
N ALA A 127 18.37 6.80 2.58
CA ALA A 127 17.05 6.22 2.81
C ALA A 127 15.95 7.15 2.30
N HIS A 128 14.89 6.58 1.75
CA HIS A 128 13.60 7.24 1.68
C HIS A 128 12.97 7.15 3.05
N ALA A 129 12.58 8.26 3.62
CA ALA A 129 12.13 8.36 5.01
C ALA A 129 10.83 9.16 5.11
N LEU A 130 9.94 8.70 5.98
CA LEU A 130 8.70 9.38 6.31
C LEU A 130 8.47 9.22 7.82
N GLN A 131 8.32 10.34 8.51
CA GLN A 131 7.87 10.34 9.90
C GLN A 131 6.36 10.53 9.95
N ALA A 132 5.70 9.67 10.69
CA ALA A 132 4.27 9.74 10.86
C ALA A 132 3.86 9.42 12.29
N GLU A 133 2.65 9.84 12.63
CA GLU A 133 1.93 9.46 13.84
C GLU A 133 0.62 8.81 13.44
N ARG A 134 0.28 7.71 14.09
CA ARG A 134 -1.01 7.04 13.89
C ARG A 134 -1.91 7.22 15.11
N VAL A 135 -3.13 7.70 14.86
CA VAL A 135 -4.20 7.81 15.85
C VAL A 135 -5.43 7.07 15.30
N GLY A 136 -5.67 5.88 15.81
CA GLY A 136 -6.73 5.00 15.32
C GLY A 136 -6.52 4.62 13.86
N THR A 137 -7.47 4.98 12.99
CA THR A 137 -7.41 4.71 11.55
C THR A 137 -6.77 5.84 10.73
N ARG A 138 -6.33 6.92 11.36
CA ARG A 138 -5.72 8.07 10.70
C ARG A 138 -4.22 8.06 10.84
N LEU A 139 -3.53 8.44 9.75
CA LEU A 139 -2.10 8.68 9.74
C LEU A 139 -1.86 10.17 9.52
N ARG A 140 -1.10 10.79 10.43
CA ARG A 140 -0.64 12.17 10.31
C ARG A 140 0.83 12.15 9.90
N ILE A 141 1.14 12.71 8.75
CA ILE A 141 2.52 12.87 8.30
C ILE A 141 3.14 14.03 9.11
N LEU A 142 4.23 13.75 9.80
CA LEU A 142 4.99 14.71 10.57
C LEU A 142 6.13 15.31 9.73
N ARG A 143 6.79 14.45 8.92
CA ARG A 143 7.89 14.85 8.03
C ARG A 143 8.01 13.93 6.83
N GLY A 144 8.32 14.46 5.66
CA GLY A 144 8.58 13.73 4.43
C GLY A 144 7.34 13.54 3.54
N PRO A 145 7.40 12.61 2.56
CA PRO A 145 8.56 11.74 2.27
C PRO A 145 9.79 12.53 1.79
N VAL A 146 10.96 12.13 2.27
CA VAL A 146 12.27 12.72 1.90
C VAL A 146 13.29 11.64 1.60
N THR A 147 14.33 11.98 0.83
CA THR A 147 15.48 11.09 0.61
C THR A 147 16.70 11.73 1.25
N VAL A 148 17.21 11.12 2.31
CA VAL A 148 18.30 11.66 3.14
C VAL A 148 19.42 10.65 3.33
N PRO A 149 20.66 11.09 3.67
CA PRO A 149 21.67 10.16 4.17
C PRO A 149 21.18 9.44 5.42
N ARG A 150 21.45 8.14 5.56
CA ARG A 150 21.05 7.37 6.77
C ARG A 150 21.62 7.96 8.06
N SER A 151 22.83 8.52 7.98
CA SER A 151 23.45 9.20 9.12
C SER A 151 22.64 10.39 9.65
N ALA A 152 21.86 11.04 8.82
CA ALA A 152 21.00 12.15 9.24
C ALA A 152 19.78 11.70 10.04
N LEU A 153 19.50 10.40 10.12
CA LEU A 153 18.40 9.82 10.89
C LEU A 153 18.86 9.19 12.20
N ALA A 154 20.18 9.11 12.45
CA ALA A 154 20.74 8.42 13.61
C ALA A 154 20.37 9.09 14.96
N ASP A 155 20.22 10.41 14.95
CA ASP A 155 19.90 11.21 16.13
C ASP A 155 18.42 11.63 16.18
N GLU A 156 17.60 11.18 15.22
CA GLU A 156 16.18 11.53 15.18
C GLU A 156 15.39 10.72 16.21
N ALA A 157 14.53 11.42 16.96
CA ALA A 157 13.66 10.77 17.93
C ALA A 157 12.57 9.92 17.26
N GLY A 158 12.30 8.75 17.82
CA GLY A 158 11.24 7.86 17.40
C GLY A 158 11.73 6.50 16.94
N GLU A 159 10.82 5.55 16.89
CA GLU A 159 11.09 4.20 16.41
C GLU A 159 11.27 4.19 14.89
N CYS A 160 12.24 3.41 14.39
CA CYS A 160 12.49 3.27 12.97
C CYS A 160 11.98 1.91 12.48
N PHE A 161 11.11 1.93 11.47
CA PHE A 161 10.53 0.75 10.83
C PHE A 161 11.17 0.55 9.46
N GLU A 162 12.10 -0.36 9.40
CA GLU A 162 12.75 -0.76 8.16
C GLU A 162 12.45 -2.25 7.88
N HIS A 163 12.35 -2.62 6.61
CA HIS A 163 12.05 -3.99 6.18
C HIS A 163 10.67 -4.52 6.63
N VAL A 164 9.77 -3.65 7.07
CA VAL A 164 8.38 -4.03 7.35
C VAL A 164 7.56 -4.02 6.05
N PRO A 165 6.63 -4.96 5.89
CA PRO A 165 5.73 -4.93 4.74
C PRO A 165 4.80 -3.72 4.82
N PRO A 166 4.45 -3.10 3.67
CA PRO A 166 3.39 -2.10 3.64
C PRO A 166 2.03 -2.74 3.99
N ASP A 167 1.23 -2.07 4.82
CA ASP A 167 -0.15 -2.50 5.06
C ASP A 167 -1.06 -1.97 3.95
N ALA A 168 -1.48 -2.86 3.07
CA ALA A 168 -2.30 -2.51 1.93
C ALA A 168 -3.70 -1.96 2.30
N VAL A 169 -4.11 -2.05 3.56
CA VAL A 169 -5.33 -1.38 4.08
C VAL A 169 -5.24 0.13 3.90
N TRP A 170 -4.04 0.72 4.03
CA TRP A 170 -3.82 2.13 3.72
C TRP A 170 -4.23 2.46 2.28
N HIS A 171 -3.82 1.63 1.33
CA HIS A 171 -4.19 1.82 -0.07
C HIS A 171 -5.68 1.59 -0.30
N ALA A 172 -6.28 0.56 0.29
CA ALA A 172 -7.71 0.31 0.19
C ALA A 172 -8.52 1.52 0.71
N ARG A 173 -8.16 2.09 1.86
CA ARG A 173 -8.82 3.27 2.43
C ARG A 173 -8.68 4.53 1.56
N ASN A 174 -7.66 4.59 0.73
CA ASN A 174 -7.42 5.70 -0.19
C ASN A 174 -7.90 5.42 -1.63
N ALA A 175 -8.55 4.29 -1.89
CA ALA A 175 -8.96 3.85 -3.23
C ALA A 175 -9.96 4.79 -3.94
N LEU A 176 -10.70 5.58 -3.19
CA LEU A 176 -11.69 6.53 -3.72
C LEU A 176 -11.18 7.99 -3.75
N THR A 177 -9.89 8.21 -3.47
CA THR A 177 -9.29 9.54 -3.62
C THR A 177 -9.08 9.88 -5.09
N SER A 178 -8.92 11.16 -5.39
CA SER A 178 -8.63 11.60 -6.76
C SER A 178 -7.15 11.54 -7.14
N THR A 179 -6.30 10.92 -6.32
CA THR A 179 -4.85 10.86 -6.56
C THR A 179 -4.53 9.86 -7.68
N PRO A 180 -3.96 10.30 -8.81
CA PRO A 180 -3.59 9.41 -9.89
C PRO A 180 -2.55 8.36 -9.44
N PRO A 181 -2.63 7.11 -9.92
CA PRO A 181 -1.67 6.06 -9.60
C PRO A 181 -0.38 6.20 -10.42
N GLN A 182 0.32 7.31 -10.27
CA GLN A 182 1.61 7.56 -10.94
C GLN A 182 2.76 7.16 -10.04
N PRO A 183 3.78 6.43 -10.55
CA PRO A 183 4.91 5.98 -9.76
C PRO A 183 5.76 7.16 -9.27
N ARG A 184 6.13 7.13 -8.00
CA ARG A 184 7.07 8.07 -7.39
C ARG A 184 8.44 7.39 -7.32
N TYR A 185 9.29 7.72 -8.26
CA TYR A 185 10.70 7.29 -8.23
C TYR A 185 11.48 8.28 -7.35
N GLY A 186 12.22 7.75 -6.40
CA GLY A 186 13.08 8.53 -5.52
C GLY A 186 14.40 8.93 -6.16
#